data_e11f2eaeeb49799056ec54715d2f9797
#
_entry.id   e11f2eaeeb49799056ec54715d2f9797
#
_cell.length_a   1.000
_cell.length_b   1.000
_cell.length_c   1.000
_cell.angle_alpha   90.00
_cell.angle_beta   90.00
_cell.angle_gamma   90.00
#
_symmetry.space_group_name_H-M   'P 1'
#
loop_
_entity.id
_entity.type
_entity.pdbx_description
1 polymer ?
#
loop_
_entity_poly.entity_id
_entity_poly.type
_entity_poly.pdbx_seq_one_letter_code
_entity_poly.pdbx_strand_id
1 'polypeptide(L)'
;MREILYLFLVSSLCCNILQAREYHVSPKGSDNNAGTVEAPFKTINWAARKALPGDVVTVHEGVYREWIKPMYGGTSDNRRIVYQAAEGEKVEIKGSEVIKGWKKEGKGIWKVVIPNTLFGDFNPYKELFDGDW
;
A
#
# COMPACT_ATOMS: atom_id res chain seq x y z
N MET A 1 -52.11 -14.32 -7.60
CA MET A 1 -51.10 -15.04 -6.80
C MET A 1 -49.72 -15.21 -7.52
N ARG A 2 -49.68 -15.42 -8.82
CA ARG A 2 -48.41 -15.57 -9.58
C ARG A 2 -47.59 -14.29 -9.64
N GLU A 3 -48.21 -13.13 -9.74
CA GLU A 3 -47.52 -11.82 -9.83
C GLU A 3 -46.85 -11.40 -8.51
N ILE A 4 -47.42 -11.77 -7.37
CA ILE A 4 -46.84 -11.46 -6.04
C ILE A 4 -45.60 -12.30 -5.78
N LEU A 5 -45.51 -13.51 -6.32
CA LEU A 5 -44.36 -14.40 -6.18
C LEU A 5 -43.11 -13.86 -6.93
N TYR A 6 -43.33 -13.22 -8.09
CA TYR A 6 -42.25 -12.58 -8.85
C TYR A 6 -41.70 -11.34 -8.16
N LEU A 7 -42.53 -10.58 -7.47
CA LEU A 7 -42.10 -9.39 -6.74
C LEU A 7 -41.18 -9.74 -5.55
N PHE A 8 -41.46 -10.86 -4.86
CA PHE A 8 -40.62 -11.36 -3.77
C PHE A 8 -39.28 -11.92 -4.26
N LEU A 9 -39.21 -12.51 -5.45
CA LEU A 9 -38.01 -13.08 -6.01
C LEU A 9 -37.02 -12.00 -6.46
N VAL A 10 -37.50 -10.86 -6.96
CA VAL A 10 -36.66 -9.72 -7.40
C VAL A 10 -36.15 -8.92 -6.22
N SER A 11 -36.89 -8.84 -5.10
CA SER A 11 -36.46 -8.13 -3.89
C SER A 11 -35.32 -8.83 -3.14
N SER A 12 -35.11 -10.12 -3.33
CA SER A 12 -34.06 -10.90 -2.67
C SER A 12 -32.67 -10.73 -3.29
N LEU A 13 -32.56 -10.10 -4.48
CA LEU A 13 -31.32 -10.06 -5.24
C LEU A 13 -30.49 -8.77 -5.01
N CYS A 14 -30.97 -7.83 -4.20
CA CYS A 14 -30.29 -6.55 -3.98
C CYS A 14 -29.58 -6.40 -2.63
N CYS A 15 -29.35 -7.48 -1.89
CA CYS A 15 -28.52 -7.42 -0.71
C CYS A 15 -27.03 -7.59 -1.14
N ASN A 16 -26.47 -6.55 -1.78
CA ASN A 16 -25.02 -6.41 -1.85
C ASN A 16 -24.52 -6.17 -0.44
N ILE A 17 -24.23 -7.26 0.27
CA ILE A 17 -23.50 -7.19 1.52
C ILE A 17 -22.14 -6.59 1.15
N LEU A 18 -21.89 -5.34 1.53
CA LEU A 18 -20.56 -4.75 1.52
C LEU A 18 -19.72 -5.54 2.54
N GLN A 19 -19.22 -6.68 2.11
CA GLN A 19 -18.34 -7.50 2.92
C GLN A 19 -16.98 -6.82 2.97
N ALA A 20 -16.45 -6.62 4.18
CA ALA A 20 -15.08 -6.20 4.39
C ALA A 20 -14.14 -7.17 3.65
N ARG A 21 -13.23 -6.63 2.87
CA ARG A 21 -12.22 -7.43 2.15
C ARG A 21 -10.94 -7.46 2.95
N GLU A 22 -10.22 -8.56 2.81
CA GLU A 22 -8.85 -8.65 3.28
C GLU A 22 -7.92 -8.71 2.09
N TYR A 23 -6.93 -7.81 2.07
CA TYR A 23 -5.86 -7.77 1.08
C TYR A 23 -4.57 -8.21 1.72
N HIS A 24 -3.83 -9.06 1.03
CA HIS A 24 -2.52 -9.54 1.44
C HIS A 24 -1.42 -8.87 0.62
N VAL A 25 -0.35 -8.47 1.31
CA VAL A 25 0.83 -7.81 0.70
C VAL A 25 2.08 -8.59 1.08
N SER A 26 2.93 -8.92 0.10
CA SER A 26 4.19 -9.62 0.31
C SER A 26 5.26 -9.10 -0.66
N PRO A 27 6.55 -8.96 -0.24
CA PRO A 27 7.63 -8.56 -1.15
C PRO A 27 7.81 -9.50 -2.34
N LYS A 28 7.32 -10.74 -2.21
CA LYS A 28 7.32 -11.77 -3.26
C LYS A 28 6.10 -11.71 -4.18
N GLY A 29 5.14 -10.83 -3.88
CA GLY A 29 3.92 -10.64 -4.65
C GLY A 29 4.10 -9.80 -5.91
N SER A 30 2.97 -9.42 -6.50
CA SER A 30 2.90 -8.52 -7.66
C SER A 30 1.68 -7.63 -7.55
N ASP A 31 1.82 -6.35 -7.90
CA ASP A 31 0.69 -5.41 -7.89
C ASP A 31 -0.34 -5.68 -9.00
N ASN A 32 -0.04 -6.63 -9.91
CA ASN A 32 -0.99 -7.16 -10.88
C ASN A 32 -1.81 -8.34 -10.35
N ASN A 33 -1.52 -8.84 -9.15
CA ASN A 33 -2.25 -9.93 -8.51
C ASN A 33 -3.61 -9.45 -7.96
N ALA A 34 -4.40 -10.41 -7.47
CA ALA A 34 -5.72 -10.14 -6.87
C ALA A 34 -5.65 -9.60 -5.44
N GLY A 35 -4.53 -9.72 -4.75
CA GLY A 35 -4.36 -9.34 -3.35
C GLY A 35 -4.88 -10.39 -2.36
N THR A 36 -4.99 -11.65 -2.78
CA THR A 36 -5.34 -12.78 -1.89
C THR A 36 -4.09 -13.36 -1.23
N VAL A 37 -4.25 -14.29 -0.30
CA VAL A 37 -3.14 -15.01 0.35
C VAL A 37 -2.25 -15.71 -0.68
N GLU A 38 -2.86 -16.35 -1.68
CA GLU A 38 -2.17 -17.12 -2.72
C GLU A 38 -1.55 -16.21 -3.80
N ALA A 39 -2.13 -15.02 -3.99
CA ALA A 39 -1.71 -14.05 -5.00
C ALA A 39 -1.64 -12.63 -4.38
N PRO A 40 -0.69 -12.38 -3.46
CA PRO A 40 -0.61 -11.10 -2.74
C PRO A 40 -0.13 -9.96 -3.65
N PHE A 41 -0.47 -8.74 -3.28
CA PHE A 41 0.14 -7.54 -3.85
C PHE A 41 1.62 -7.47 -3.45
N LYS A 42 2.39 -6.69 -4.19
CA LYS A 42 3.81 -6.47 -3.89
C LYS A 42 4.01 -5.30 -2.93
N THR A 43 3.21 -4.24 -3.08
CA THR A 43 3.40 -2.99 -2.33
C THR A 43 2.20 -2.69 -1.42
N ILE A 44 2.50 -2.16 -0.23
CA ILE A 44 1.47 -1.70 0.70
C ILE A 44 0.72 -0.52 0.09
N ASN A 45 1.43 0.36 -0.65
CA ASN A 45 0.81 1.50 -1.30
C ASN A 45 -0.23 1.09 -2.34
N TRP A 46 -0.01 -0.01 -3.06
CA TRP A 46 -1.02 -0.52 -4.00
C TRP A 46 -2.27 -1.01 -3.29
N ALA A 47 -2.11 -1.77 -2.21
CA ALA A 47 -3.23 -2.19 -1.36
C ALA A 47 -3.97 -0.97 -0.77
N ALA A 48 -3.23 0.04 -0.29
CA ALA A 48 -3.80 1.26 0.28
C ALA A 48 -4.64 2.08 -0.72
N ARG A 49 -4.34 1.99 -2.00
CA ARG A 49 -5.14 2.62 -3.06
C ARG A 49 -6.40 1.83 -3.42
N LYS A 50 -6.48 0.57 -3.04
CA LYS A 50 -7.61 -0.33 -3.31
C LYS A 50 -8.55 -0.47 -2.13
N ALA A 51 -8.01 -0.40 -0.92
CA ALA A 51 -8.77 -0.62 0.31
C ALA A 51 -9.87 0.41 0.49
N LEU A 52 -11.05 -0.07 0.84
CA LEU A 52 -12.26 0.70 1.12
C LEU A 52 -12.59 0.68 2.62
N PRO A 53 -13.47 1.56 3.11
CA PRO A 53 -13.87 1.59 4.51
C PRO A 53 -14.38 0.23 5.02
N GLY A 54 -13.71 -0.31 6.04
CA GLY A 54 -13.98 -1.63 6.62
C GLY A 54 -13.02 -2.73 6.15
N ASP A 55 -12.18 -2.47 5.13
CA ASP A 55 -11.22 -3.45 4.64
C ASP A 55 -10.00 -3.59 5.58
N VAL A 56 -9.34 -4.74 5.46
CA VAL A 56 -8.10 -5.06 6.17
C VAL A 56 -6.99 -5.26 5.15
N VAL A 57 -5.81 -4.71 5.43
CA VAL A 57 -4.58 -4.93 4.68
C VAL A 57 -3.60 -5.66 5.57
N THR A 58 -3.41 -6.94 5.31
CA THR A 58 -2.50 -7.82 6.04
C THR A 58 -1.16 -7.88 5.31
N VAL A 59 -0.12 -7.38 5.97
CA VAL A 59 1.23 -7.24 5.42
C VAL A 59 2.08 -8.39 5.92
N HIS A 60 2.65 -9.16 5.00
CA HIS A 60 3.54 -10.28 5.29
C HIS A 60 4.98 -9.85 5.53
N GLU A 61 5.77 -10.73 6.12
CA GLU A 61 7.17 -10.51 6.48
C GLU A 61 7.98 -9.87 5.35
N GLY A 62 8.71 -8.81 5.72
CA GLY A 62 9.60 -8.14 4.79
C GLY A 62 9.96 -6.71 5.16
N VAL A 63 10.83 -6.14 4.34
CA VAL A 63 11.21 -4.72 4.41
C VAL A 63 10.60 -3.99 3.24
N TYR A 64 9.69 -3.09 3.54
CA TYR A 64 8.97 -2.27 2.57
C TYR A 64 9.57 -0.85 2.58
N ARG A 65 10.14 -0.44 1.44
CA ARG A 65 10.70 0.90 1.25
C ARG A 65 9.78 1.64 0.30
N GLU A 66 8.79 2.29 0.88
CA GLU A 66 7.75 2.94 0.10
C GLU A 66 7.06 4.05 0.90
N TRP A 67 6.47 4.98 0.18
CA TRP A 67 5.57 5.97 0.73
C TRP A 67 4.13 5.47 0.54
N ILE A 68 3.44 5.25 1.65
CA ILE A 68 2.07 4.75 1.65
C ILE A 68 1.13 5.96 1.64
N LYS A 69 0.33 6.05 0.57
CA LYS A 69 -0.68 7.10 0.38
C LYS A 69 -2.05 6.45 0.21
N PRO A 70 -2.82 6.26 1.29
CA PRO A 70 -4.19 5.75 1.21
C PRO A 70 -5.07 6.66 0.36
N MET A 71 -5.91 6.06 -0.50
CA MET A 71 -6.86 6.81 -1.32
C MET A 71 -8.13 7.13 -0.54
N TYR A 72 -8.50 6.26 0.39
CA TYR A 72 -9.71 6.37 1.20
C TYR A 72 -9.37 6.30 2.68
N GLY A 73 -10.20 6.92 3.50
CA GLY A 73 -10.21 6.77 4.96
C GLY A 73 -11.35 5.88 5.42
N GLY A 74 -11.41 5.58 6.72
CA GLY A 74 -12.58 4.97 7.33
C GLY A 74 -13.77 5.95 7.38
N THR A 75 -14.98 5.42 7.44
CA THR A 75 -16.22 6.23 7.51
C THR A 75 -16.81 6.28 8.91
N SER A 76 -16.40 5.38 9.81
CA SER A 76 -16.82 5.34 11.22
C SER A 76 -15.85 4.46 12.02
N ASP A 77 -16.00 4.40 13.34
CA ASP A 77 -15.14 3.62 14.22
C ASP A 77 -15.15 2.10 13.92
N ASN A 78 -16.29 1.59 13.47
CA ASN A 78 -16.46 0.19 13.08
C ASN A 78 -16.23 -0.07 11.58
N ARG A 79 -15.87 0.97 10.81
CA ARG A 79 -15.55 0.89 9.38
C ARG A 79 -14.23 1.59 9.06
N ARG A 80 -13.23 1.36 9.89
CA ARG A 80 -11.86 1.78 9.63
C ARG A 80 -11.22 0.88 8.58
N ILE A 81 -10.26 1.41 7.83
CA ILE A 81 -9.33 0.59 7.06
C ILE A 81 -8.21 0.20 8.02
N VAL A 82 -7.97 -1.08 8.18
CA VAL A 82 -6.97 -1.61 9.10
C VAL A 82 -5.72 -2.04 8.31
N TYR A 83 -4.55 -1.57 8.73
CA TYR A 83 -3.26 -2.04 8.23
C TYR A 83 -2.59 -2.78 9.38
N GLN A 84 -2.25 -4.06 9.18
CA GLN A 84 -1.67 -4.90 10.21
C GLN A 84 -0.58 -5.80 9.63
N ALA A 85 0.39 -6.19 10.45
CA ALA A 85 1.30 -7.28 10.11
C ALA A 85 0.55 -8.61 10.22
N ALA A 86 0.91 -9.59 9.39
CA ALA A 86 0.46 -10.95 9.58
C ALA A 86 0.96 -11.47 10.95
N GLU A 87 0.16 -12.28 11.62
CA GLU A 87 0.44 -12.74 12.97
C GLU A 87 1.77 -13.49 13.04
N GLY A 88 2.64 -13.06 13.97
CA GLY A 88 3.97 -13.65 14.17
C GLY A 88 5.01 -13.25 13.12
N GLU A 89 4.67 -12.45 12.13
CA GLU A 89 5.57 -12.04 11.07
C GLU A 89 6.21 -10.67 11.35
N LYS A 90 7.50 -10.52 10.96
CA LYS A 90 8.24 -9.28 11.14
C LYS A 90 8.11 -8.39 9.92
N VAL A 91 7.42 -7.27 10.07
CA VAL A 91 7.23 -6.26 9.02
C VAL A 91 7.98 -4.99 9.38
N GLU A 92 8.81 -4.48 8.48
CA GLU A 92 9.49 -3.21 8.62
C GLU A 92 9.12 -2.28 7.46
N ILE A 93 8.57 -1.11 7.76
CA ILE A 93 8.30 -0.05 6.78
C ILE A 93 9.36 1.03 6.97
N LYS A 94 10.08 1.37 5.90
CA LYS A 94 11.20 2.33 5.92
C LYS A 94 10.98 3.44 4.91
N GLY A 95 11.01 4.68 5.37
CA GLY A 95 11.03 5.87 4.51
C GLY A 95 12.41 6.22 3.96
N SER A 96 13.40 5.31 4.07
CA SER A 96 14.77 5.50 3.62
C SER A 96 15.13 4.56 2.48
N GLU A 97 16.00 5.01 1.57
CA GLU A 97 16.50 4.20 0.48
C GLU A 97 17.93 3.69 0.75
N VAL A 98 18.26 2.54 0.14
CA VAL A 98 19.61 1.99 0.21
C VAL A 98 20.44 2.60 -0.91
N ILE A 99 21.34 3.52 -0.55
CA ILE A 99 22.25 4.12 -1.51
C ILE A 99 23.39 3.15 -1.82
N LYS A 100 23.52 2.80 -3.10
CA LYS A 100 24.56 1.89 -3.63
C LYS A 100 25.49 2.66 -4.57
N GLY A 101 26.61 2.04 -4.96
CA GLY A 101 27.52 2.63 -5.94
C GLY A 101 28.51 3.63 -5.34
N TRP A 102 28.80 3.53 -4.05
CA TRP A 102 29.85 4.31 -3.39
C TRP A 102 31.21 4.06 -4.02
N LYS A 103 31.93 5.13 -4.37
CA LYS A 103 33.30 5.09 -4.92
C LYS A 103 34.25 5.73 -3.94
N LYS A 104 35.40 5.08 -3.72
CA LYS A 104 36.47 5.67 -2.91
C LYS A 104 37.19 6.72 -3.72
N GLU A 105 37.24 7.96 -3.24
CA GLU A 105 37.85 9.11 -3.93
C GLU A 105 39.18 9.55 -3.31
N GLY A 106 39.48 9.07 -2.12
CA GLY A 106 40.75 9.40 -1.42
C GLY A 106 40.88 8.69 -0.09
N LYS A 107 41.80 9.14 0.76
CA LYS A 107 42.03 8.57 2.10
C LYS A 107 40.80 8.82 2.99
N GLY A 108 39.98 7.78 3.16
CA GLY A 108 38.77 7.82 4.00
C GLY A 108 37.57 8.55 3.38
N ILE A 109 37.65 9.02 2.14
CA ILE A 109 36.55 9.71 1.46
C ILE A 109 35.82 8.72 0.52
N TRP A 110 34.52 8.64 0.68
CA TRP A 110 33.63 7.87 -0.20
C TRP A 110 32.61 8.83 -0.80
N LYS A 111 32.37 8.70 -2.09
CA LYS A 111 31.44 9.53 -2.86
C LYS A 111 30.40 8.67 -3.59
N VAL A 112 29.19 9.16 -3.62
CA VAL A 112 28.11 8.64 -4.46
C VAL A 112 27.36 9.82 -5.05
N VAL A 113 26.96 9.70 -6.30
CA VAL A 113 26.05 10.67 -6.94
C VAL A 113 24.65 10.12 -6.84
N ILE A 114 23.78 10.86 -6.18
CA ILE A 114 22.36 10.49 -6.03
C ILE A 114 21.59 11.21 -7.15
N PRO A 115 20.99 10.46 -8.09
CA PRO A 115 20.19 11.08 -9.14
C PRO A 115 18.87 11.61 -8.56
N ASN A 116 18.36 12.72 -9.09
CA ASN A 116 17.09 13.30 -8.67
C ASN A 116 15.91 12.34 -8.83
N THR A 117 15.99 11.41 -9.78
CA THR A 117 14.99 10.38 -10.01
C THR A 117 14.81 9.41 -8.83
N LEU A 118 15.77 9.35 -7.90
CA LEU A 118 15.65 8.54 -6.69
C LEU A 118 14.49 9.02 -5.80
N PHE A 119 14.17 10.29 -5.83
CA PHE A 119 13.14 10.90 -4.97
C PHE A 119 11.75 10.92 -5.61
N GLY A 120 11.61 10.38 -6.85
CA GLY A 120 10.35 10.41 -7.58
C GLY A 120 9.86 11.84 -7.81
N ASP A 121 8.58 12.08 -7.54
CA ASP A 121 7.96 13.40 -7.71
C ASP A 121 8.33 14.40 -6.60
N PHE A 122 8.84 13.91 -5.47
CA PHE A 122 9.29 14.74 -4.35
C PHE A 122 10.81 14.71 -4.23
N ASN A 123 11.44 15.84 -4.57
CA ASN A 123 12.88 16.05 -4.35
C ASN A 123 13.09 17.15 -3.30
N PRO A 124 13.43 16.79 -2.05
CA PRO A 124 13.63 17.78 -0.99
C PRO A 124 14.79 18.74 -1.24
N TYR A 125 15.70 18.39 -2.14
CA TYR A 125 16.84 19.25 -2.47
C TYR A 125 16.53 20.24 -3.61
N LYS A 126 15.49 20.03 -4.40
CA LYS A 126 15.09 20.94 -5.46
C LYS A 126 14.62 22.28 -4.90
N GLU A 127 13.83 22.24 -3.84
CA GLU A 127 13.33 23.45 -3.16
C GLU A 127 14.44 24.22 -2.46
N LEU A 128 15.48 23.53 -1.97
CA LEU A 128 16.65 24.16 -1.34
C LEU A 128 17.52 24.94 -2.32
N PHE A 129 17.51 24.58 -3.61
CA PHE A 129 18.27 25.28 -4.65
C PHE A 129 17.47 26.41 -5.31
N ASP A 130 16.15 26.29 -5.32
CA ASP A 130 15.25 27.29 -5.89
C ASP A 130 14.67 28.23 -4.80
N GLY A 131 15.00 27.97 -3.53
CA GLY A 131 14.41 28.67 -2.37
C GLY A 131 15.01 30.02 -2.13
N ASP A 132 14.15 31.01 -1.99
CA ASP A 132 14.46 32.28 -1.35
C ASP A 132 14.73 32.03 0.14
N TRP A 133 15.97 32.34 0.58
CA TRP A 133 16.37 32.31 1.98
C TRP A 133 16.01 33.65 2.65
#